data_ee81a0d3821e8285647743c32fec5d5b
#
_entry.id   ee81a0d3821e8285647743c32fec5d5b
#
_cell.length_a   1.000
_cell.length_b   1.000
_cell.length_c   1.000
_cell.angle_alpha   90.00
_cell.angle_beta   90.00
_cell.angle_gamma   90.00
#
_symmetry.space_group_name_H-M   'P 1'
#
loop_
_entity.id
_entity.type
_entity.pdbx_description
1 polymer ?
#
loop_
_entity_poly.entity_id
_entity_poly.type
_entity_poly.pdbx_seq_one_letter_code
_entity_poly.pdbx_strand_id
1 'polypeptide(L)'
;MKSKLFLTTLIAFIGLSVFAQEQKIMLDESKKLGSATKSQMFTLQCLGELNTPTSDLKWRPVLTTKCIAREPKAPDYELIEKTKEDKLILKQKNQNKNVNSELYIQSVTPVVGSNWLGNVNSGGSPLDNSIAISNGGIIVSAANTTIEIDDISGNLLYYNDLSTFFNDPNITNTCDPVVLYDKLADRFIFFFQECAGNSANSYLCIAFSKTNNPATGGWWKYKLSGNPLNDNSWFDYPKMAISNNELYITGNLFYDAGGNNQAILYQIQKAAGYSGSSLSWQYWNNISGSPFTLLPVGSGQGLSFGPGCYLVSTKSAGASTINLYDLTDDMTATNEQLNYYSVSTTAYSPAANSSQLGTSCLLDNGDCRTLSGFYLNGIIHFVFHSDIGSGWNGLNYNRLTVSSTTNQSSIFGLSGSFDYSYPSVSSYATSTTDKSVMIGFGRASSSIDPEIRVVNCDNSMNWSGSTLVKSSSSYASYTSSTEERWGDYTGTTRKHNSSSPSIWMNGMFGRSDNKWDTWIAEIHDNTVTGINENNNVNSLSVFPNPVVETFTVEFSLSENTNLEIGIFDVSGKMVKELYKGKGLQGDNVFSFNKANLTAGIYFLIINNNLKTIKNEKIIIAN
;
A
#
# COMPACT_ATOMS: atom_id res chain seq x y z
N MET A 1 54.42 6.94 52.54
CA MET A 1 54.08 6.85 51.13
C MET A 1 52.79 6.06 50.99
N LYS A 2 51.63 6.72 50.78
CA LYS A 2 50.34 6.10 50.58
C LYS A 2 49.96 6.30 49.10
N SER A 3 49.98 5.24 48.30
CA SER A 3 49.52 5.26 46.91
C SER A 3 47.98 5.22 46.91
N LYS A 4 47.36 6.23 46.29
CA LYS A 4 45.92 6.24 45.99
C LYS A 4 45.71 5.57 44.64
N LEU A 5 44.96 4.46 44.66
CA LEU A 5 44.48 3.77 43.47
C LEU A 5 43.21 4.50 42.98
N PHE A 6 43.25 5.11 41.81
CA PHE A 6 42.09 5.68 41.16
C PHE A 6 41.40 4.56 40.36
N LEU A 7 40.21 4.18 40.79
CA LEU A 7 39.34 3.26 40.06
C LEU A 7 38.46 4.08 39.12
N THR A 8 38.75 4.03 37.80
CA THR A 8 37.96 4.66 36.75
C THR A 8 36.85 3.69 36.37
N THR A 9 35.62 3.98 36.79
CA THR A 9 34.45 3.24 36.39
C THR A 9 34.05 3.70 34.99
N LEU A 10 34.24 2.84 33.99
CA LEU A 10 33.75 3.04 32.62
C LEU A 10 32.24 2.72 32.60
N ILE A 11 31.41 3.73 32.58
CA ILE A 11 29.94 3.56 32.36
C ILE A 11 29.73 3.41 30.86
N ALA A 12 29.52 2.20 30.40
CA ALA A 12 29.04 1.93 29.06
C ALA A 12 27.57 2.34 28.96
N PHE A 13 27.29 3.45 28.30
CA PHE A 13 25.94 3.78 27.87
C PHE A 13 25.53 2.79 26.76
N ILE A 14 24.81 1.74 27.11
CA ILE A 14 24.04 0.96 26.15
C ILE A 14 22.84 1.84 25.78
N GLY A 15 22.92 2.48 24.63
CA GLY A 15 21.79 3.17 24.03
C GLY A 15 20.69 2.15 23.68
N LEU A 16 19.78 1.92 24.59
CA LEU A 16 18.49 1.29 24.27
C LEU A 16 17.76 2.28 23.35
N SER A 17 17.74 2.01 22.06
CA SER A 17 16.79 2.64 21.15
C SER A 17 15.39 2.21 21.58
N VAL A 18 14.72 3.05 22.37
CA VAL A 18 13.29 2.89 22.66
C VAL A 18 12.57 3.16 21.35
N PHE A 19 12.24 2.11 20.62
CA PHE A 19 11.31 2.22 19.51
C PHE A 19 9.98 2.73 20.08
N ALA A 20 9.46 3.82 19.52
CA ALA A 20 8.15 4.32 19.90
C ALA A 20 7.13 3.19 19.69
N GLN A 21 6.52 2.75 20.78
CA GLN A 21 5.47 1.74 20.75
C GLN A 21 4.14 2.43 20.56
N GLU A 22 3.40 2.03 19.55
CA GLU A 22 2.03 2.45 19.34
C GLU A 22 1.11 1.56 20.20
N GLN A 23 0.79 2.03 21.41
CA GLN A 23 -0.05 1.25 22.32
C GLN A 23 -1.46 1.12 21.76
N LYS A 24 -1.96 -0.10 21.76
CA LYS A 24 -3.36 -0.40 21.49
C LYS A 24 -4.21 0.15 22.65
N ILE A 25 -5.25 0.92 22.33
CA ILE A 25 -6.17 1.51 23.31
C ILE A 25 -7.21 0.45 23.69
N MET A 26 -7.44 0.25 24.98
CA MET A 26 -8.51 -0.63 25.46
C MET A 26 -9.87 0.02 25.20
N LEU A 27 -10.78 -0.74 24.58
CA LEU A 27 -12.17 -0.31 24.39
C LEU A 27 -12.99 -0.45 25.68
N ASP A 28 -14.01 0.39 25.81
CA ASP A 28 -14.97 0.34 26.92
C ASP A 28 -15.83 -0.93 26.81
N GLU A 29 -15.59 -1.90 27.68
CA GLU A 29 -16.31 -3.18 27.68
C GLU A 29 -17.82 -3.01 27.91
N SER A 30 -18.28 -1.92 28.54
CA SER A 30 -19.72 -1.66 28.70
C SER A 30 -20.45 -1.44 27.39
N LYS A 31 -19.73 -1.11 26.30
CA LYS A 31 -20.26 -0.93 24.94
C LYS A 31 -20.17 -2.19 24.07
N LYS A 32 -19.61 -3.26 24.60
CA LYS A 32 -19.48 -4.54 23.89
C LYS A 32 -20.85 -5.13 23.60
N LEU A 33 -21.09 -5.50 22.36
CA LEU A 33 -22.34 -6.08 21.88
C LEU A 33 -22.27 -7.59 21.68
N GLY A 34 -21.08 -8.16 21.65
CA GLY A 34 -20.88 -9.59 21.46
C GLY A 34 -19.39 -9.96 21.35
N SER A 35 -19.16 -11.22 21.02
CA SER A 35 -17.81 -11.78 20.85
C SER A 35 -17.82 -12.86 19.77
N ALA A 36 -16.68 -13.51 19.60
CA ALA A 36 -16.48 -14.63 18.70
C ALA A 36 -16.08 -15.89 19.44
N THR A 37 -16.09 -17.02 18.76
CA THR A 37 -15.63 -18.31 19.27
C THR A 37 -14.17 -18.52 18.87
N LYS A 38 -13.31 -18.79 19.85
CA LYS A 38 -11.89 -19.12 19.67
C LYS A 38 -11.70 -20.62 19.51
N SER A 39 -10.95 -21.06 18.51
CA SER A 39 -10.53 -22.46 18.38
C SER A 39 -9.45 -22.83 19.40
N GLN A 40 -9.09 -24.09 19.46
CA GLN A 40 -7.83 -24.50 20.05
C GLN A 40 -6.65 -24.01 19.20
N MET A 41 -5.45 -24.04 19.79
CA MET A 41 -4.20 -23.76 19.07
C MET A 41 -3.75 -24.99 18.26
N PHE A 42 -3.24 -24.72 17.06
CA PHE A 42 -2.72 -25.70 16.12
C PHE A 42 -1.25 -25.42 15.80
N THR A 43 -0.59 -26.43 15.24
CA THR A 43 0.78 -26.32 14.71
C THR A 43 0.77 -26.56 13.21
N LEU A 44 1.47 -25.71 12.44
CA LEU A 44 1.64 -25.84 11.00
C LEU A 44 3.12 -26.02 10.65
N GLN A 45 3.44 -27.10 9.96
CA GLN A 45 4.82 -27.37 9.55
C GLN A 45 5.22 -26.54 8.32
N CYS A 46 6.48 -26.11 8.28
CA CYS A 46 7.08 -25.56 7.07
C CYS A 46 7.15 -26.66 5.98
N LEU A 47 6.74 -26.31 4.77
CA LEU A 47 6.82 -27.23 3.62
C LEU A 47 8.18 -27.21 2.91
N GLY A 48 9.09 -26.31 3.33
CA GLY A 48 10.41 -26.14 2.76
C GLY A 48 10.65 -24.77 2.17
N GLU A 49 11.71 -24.67 1.40
CA GLU A 49 12.18 -23.41 0.78
C GLU A 49 11.60 -23.22 -0.62
N LEU A 50 11.41 -21.97 -0.99
CA LEU A 50 11.19 -21.52 -2.36
C LEU A 50 12.38 -20.65 -2.77
N ASN A 51 12.97 -20.96 -3.89
CA ASN A 51 14.00 -20.15 -4.50
C ASN A 51 13.38 -19.30 -5.60
N THR A 52 13.72 -18.02 -5.62
CA THR A 52 13.37 -17.08 -6.66
C THR A 52 14.66 -16.67 -7.36
N PRO A 53 15.20 -17.51 -8.27
CA PRO A 53 16.44 -17.15 -8.96
C PRO A 53 16.19 -15.85 -9.72
N THR A 54 17.13 -14.90 -9.57
CA THR A 54 17.10 -13.67 -10.36
C THR A 54 17.07 -14.04 -11.84
N SER A 55 16.13 -13.45 -12.55
CA SER A 55 15.92 -13.67 -13.96
C SER A 55 16.72 -12.64 -14.77
N ASP A 56 17.37 -13.08 -15.84
CA ASP A 56 17.89 -12.17 -16.87
C ASP A 56 16.78 -11.56 -17.75
N LEU A 57 15.51 -11.81 -17.40
CA LEU A 57 14.35 -11.28 -18.10
C LEU A 57 14.33 -9.75 -17.93
N LYS A 58 14.37 -9.06 -19.08
CA LYS A 58 14.18 -7.60 -19.16
C LYS A 58 12.74 -7.23 -19.52
N TRP A 59 11.84 -8.20 -19.55
CA TRP A 59 10.43 -8.06 -19.94
C TRP A 59 9.57 -9.08 -19.19
N ARG A 60 8.29 -8.78 -19.07
CA ARG A 60 7.31 -9.62 -18.35
C ARG A 60 6.62 -10.56 -19.35
N PRO A 61 6.85 -11.86 -19.26
CA PRO A 61 6.16 -12.82 -20.13
C PRO A 61 4.67 -12.86 -19.79
N VAL A 62 3.82 -12.95 -20.80
CA VAL A 62 2.41 -13.28 -20.60
C VAL A 62 2.33 -14.76 -20.26
N LEU A 63 1.98 -15.08 -19.04
CA LEU A 63 1.79 -16.44 -18.56
C LEU A 63 0.36 -16.89 -18.91
N THR A 64 0.19 -18.16 -19.29
CA THR A 64 -1.10 -18.68 -19.80
C THR A 64 -1.96 -19.31 -18.70
N THR A 65 -1.64 -19.11 -17.45
CA THR A 65 -2.43 -19.62 -16.33
C THR A 65 -3.75 -18.86 -16.24
N LYS A 66 -4.86 -19.58 -16.39
CA LYS A 66 -6.20 -18.99 -16.26
C LYS A 66 -6.69 -19.21 -14.83
N CYS A 67 -7.00 -18.14 -14.12
CA CYS A 67 -7.88 -18.19 -12.96
C CYS A 67 -9.29 -17.85 -13.44
N ILE A 68 -10.19 -18.84 -13.42
CA ILE A 68 -11.63 -18.61 -13.49
C ILE A 68 -12.10 -18.87 -12.05
N ALA A 69 -12.00 -17.86 -11.21
CA ALA A 69 -12.55 -17.96 -9.87
C ALA A 69 -14.07 -18.10 -9.96
N ARG A 70 -14.63 -19.04 -9.19
CA ARG A 70 -16.07 -19.06 -8.93
C ARG A 70 -16.38 -17.73 -8.22
N GLU A 71 -17.33 -16.99 -8.74
CA GLU A 71 -17.78 -15.75 -8.10
C GLU A 71 -18.70 -16.08 -6.92
N PRO A 72 -18.24 -15.94 -5.66
CA PRO A 72 -19.08 -16.14 -4.51
C PRO A 72 -19.96 -14.92 -4.29
N LYS A 73 -21.22 -15.16 -3.97
CA LYS A 73 -22.19 -14.09 -3.74
C LYS A 73 -22.12 -13.58 -2.30
N ALA A 74 -22.03 -12.25 -2.14
CA ALA A 74 -22.16 -11.59 -0.87
C ALA A 74 -23.51 -11.88 -0.20
N PRO A 75 -23.63 -11.80 1.13
CA PRO A 75 -24.93 -11.68 1.77
C PRO A 75 -25.69 -10.51 1.15
N ASP A 76 -26.99 -10.62 1.04
CA ASP A 76 -27.84 -9.58 0.44
C ASP A 76 -27.54 -9.27 -1.05
N TYR A 77 -26.90 -10.20 -1.78
CA TYR A 77 -26.52 -10.01 -3.18
C TYR A 77 -27.69 -9.51 -4.06
N GLU A 78 -28.89 -10.10 -3.93
CA GLU A 78 -30.07 -9.68 -4.70
C GLU A 78 -30.47 -8.23 -4.40
N LEU A 79 -30.35 -7.79 -3.14
CA LEU A 79 -30.59 -6.41 -2.74
C LEU A 79 -29.54 -5.46 -3.31
N ILE A 80 -28.27 -5.89 -3.32
CA ILE A 80 -27.15 -5.12 -3.89
C ILE A 80 -27.40 -4.90 -5.39
N GLU A 81 -27.68 -5.96 -6.15
CA GLU A 81 -27.89 -5.88 -7.60
C GLU A 81 -29.10 -4.99 -7.93
N LYS A 82 -30.22 -5.19 -7.24
CA LYS A 82 -31.39 -4.32 -7.42
C LYS A 82 -31.05 -2.85 -7.11
N THR A 83 -30.29 -2.59 -6.07
CA THR A 83 -29.86 -1.24 -5.71
C THR A 83 -29.00 -0.63 -6.82
N LYS A 84 -28.05 -1.41 -7.38
CA LYS A 84 -27.18 -0.99 -8.48
C LYS A 84 -27.99 -0.67 -9.75
N GLU A 85 -28.98 -1.50 -10.10
CA GLU A 85 -29.89 -1.26 -11.22
C GLU A 85 -30.72 0.02 -11.04
N ASP A 86 -31.36 0.21 -9.89
CA ASP A 86 -32.12 1.42 -9.56
C ASP A 86 -31.25 2.68 -9.64
N LYS A 87 -30.00 2.59 -9.13
CA LYS A 87 -29.01 3.65 -9.19
C LYS A 87 -28.51 3.93 -10.61
N LEU A 88 -28.40 2.92 -11.47
CA LEU A 88 -28.04 3.10 -12.88
C LEU A 88 -29.09 3.93 -13.63
N ILE A 89 -30.37 3.68 -13.37
CA ILE A 89 -31.47 4.47 -13.94
C ILE A 89 -31.38 5.94 -13.48
N LEU A 90 -31.10 6.18 -12.20
CA LEU A 90 -30.92 7.53 -11.67
C LEU A 90 -29.71 8.23 -12.29
N LYS A 91 -28.60 7.51 -12.44
CA LYS A 91 -27.36 8.02 -13.04
C LYS A 91 -27.57 8.46 -14.49
N GLN A 92 -28.25 7.66 -15.28
CA GLN A 92 -28.57 7.99 -16.68
C GLN A 92 -29.46 9.25 -16.80
N LYS A 93 -30.42 9.44 -15.87
CA LYS A 93 -31.28 10.64 -15.84
C LYS A 93 -30.53 11.91 -15.44
N ASN A 94 -29.52 11.77 -14.58
CA ASN A 94 -28.79 12.89 -13.95
C ASN A 94 -27.37 13.07 -14.50
N GLN A 95 -27.07 12.51 -15.68
CA GLN A 95 -25.77 12.66 -16.31
C GLN A 95 -25.58 14.13 -16.76
N ASN A 96 -24.59 14.80 -16.22
CA ASN A 96 -24.25 16.15 -16.65
C ASN A 96 -23.58 16.10 -18.04
N LYS A 97 -24.06 16.97 -18.94
CA LYS A 97 -23.46 17.12 -20.27
C LYS A 97 -22.16 17.90 -20.24
N ASN A 98 -21.90 18.63 -19.16
CA ASN A 98 -20.68 19.43 -18.96
C ASN A 98 -19.81 18.74 -17.90
N VAL A 99 -18.62 18.30 -18.29
CA VAL A 99 -17.63 17.75 -17.37
C VAL A 99 -17.08 18.89 -16.53
N ASN A 100 -17.42 18.94 -15.25
CA ASN A 100 -16.81 19.85 -14.30
C ASN A 100 -15.42 19.32 -13.91
N SER A 101 -14.47 20.19 -13.68
CA SER A 101 -13.17 19.81 -13.12
C SER A 101 -13.30 19.54 -11.62
N GLU A 102 -12.54 18.57 -11.11
CA GLU A 102 -12.38 18.39 -9.67
C GLU A 102 -11.64 19.61 -9.10
N LEU A 103 -12.37 20.53 -8.49
CA LEU A 103 -11.80 21.71 -7.84
C LEU A 103 -11.69 21.46 -6.32
N TYR A 104 -10.72 20.65 -5.92
CA TYR A 104 -10.30 20.55 -4.53
C TYR A 104 -8.89 21.14 -4.41
N ILE A 105 -8.74 22.31 -3.81
CA ILE A 105 -7.44 23.01 -3.68
C ILE A 105 -7.17 23.33 -2.20
N GLN A 106 -7.51 22.42 -1.31
CA GLN A 106 -7.32 22.68 0.12
C GLN A 106 -6.20 21.83 0.75
N SER A 107 -5.63 20.87 0.02
CA SER A 107 -4.55 20.01 0.47
C SER A 107 -3.45 19.88 -0.59
N VAL A 108 -2.32 19.27 -0.22
CA VAL A 108 -1.15 19.12 -1.10
C VAL A 108 -1.46 18.12 -2.22
N THR A 109 -1.32 18.57 -3.47
CA THR A 109 -1.53 17.71 -4.64
C THR A 109 -0.45 16.65 -4.75
N PRO A 110 -0.81 15.36 -4.90
CA PRO A 110 0.15 14.28 -5.12
C PRO A 110 0.97 14.48 -6.39
N VAL A 111 2.22 14.02 -6.37
CA VAL A 111 3.14 13.99 -7.51
C VAL A 111 3.53 12.55 -7.79
N VAL A 112 3.53 12.16 -9.05
CA VAL A 112 4.00 10.86 -9.51
C VAL A 112 5.50 10.92 -9.74
N GLY A 113 6.23 10.08 -9.00
CA GLY A 113 7.67 9.88 -9.14
C GLY A 113 8.02 8.77 -10.12
N SER A 114 8.94 7.89 -9.72
CA SER A 114 9.32 6.71 -10.50
C SER A 114 8.10 5.83 -10.78
N ASN A 115 7.94 5.36 -12.03
CA ASN A 115 6.79 4.53 -12.38
C ASN A 115 7.07 3.65 -13.60
N TRP A 116 6.45 2.47 -13.65
CA TRP A 116 6.64 1.49 -14.75
C TRP A 116 5.52 0.46 -14.83
N LEU A 117 5.51 -0.33 -15.89
CA LEU A 117 4.61 -1.47 -16.08
C LEU A 117 4.88 -2.52 -14.99
N GLY A 118 3.85 -2.92 -14.26
CA GLY A 118 3.89 -4.00 -13.28
C GLY A 118 3.46 -5.34 -13.87
N ASN A 119 2.69 -6.12 -13.09
CA ASN A 119 2.19 -7.42 -13.50
C ASN A 119 1.34 -7.31 -14.77
N VAL A 120 1.61 -8.18 -15.76
CA VAL A 120 0.82 -8.25 -16.99
C VAL A 120 -0.30 -9.28 -16.85
N ASN A 121 -1.42 -9.00 -17.52
CA ASN A 121 -2.60 -9.87 -17.47
C ASN A 121 -2.27 -11.28 -18.01
N SER A 122 -2.46 -12.30 -17.15
CA SER A 122 -2.25 -13.72 -17.47
C SER A 122 -3.51 -14.43 -17.98
N GLY A 123 -4.61 -13.71 -18.16
CA GLY A 123 -5.90 -14.25 -18.55
C GLY A 123 -6.89 -14.41 -17.38
N GLY A 124 -6.53 -13.96 -16.18
CA GLY A 124 -7.42 -13.92 -15.01
C GLY A 124 -8.34 -12.70 -15.00
N SER A 125 -9.47 -12.81 -14.30
CA SER A 125 -10.43 -11.75 -13.99
C SER A 125 -11.05 -12.06 -12.63
N PRO A 126 -11.09 -11.11 -11.70
CA PRO A 126 -10.50 -9.76 -11.73
C PRO A 126 -8.97 -9.76 -11.54
N LEU A 127 -8.34 -8.57 -11.48
CA LEU A 127 -6.89 -8.46 -11.41
C LEU A 127 -6.33 -8.55 -9.98
N ASP A 128 -7.01 -8.01 -9.00
CA ASP A 128 -6.74 -8.08 -7.54
C ASP A 128 -5.27 -7.83 -7.18
N ASN A 129 -4.82 -6.62 -7.45
CA ASN A 129 -3.42 -6.26 -7.35
C ASN A 129 -3.01 -5.81 -5.95
N SER A 130 -1.84 -6.27 -5.51
CA SER A 130 -1.22 -5.96 -4.22
C SER A 130 0.23 -5.52 -4.38
N ILE A 131 0.77 -4.77 -3.39
CA ILE A 131 2.16 -4.28 -3.41
C ILE A 131 2.69 -4.08 -1.99
N ALA A 132 3.98 -4.39 -1.80
CA ALA A 132 4.74 -3.99 -0.62
C ALA A 132 6.15 -3.58 -1.02
N ILE A 133 6.76 -2.66 -0.24
CA ILE A 133 8.13 -2.19 -0.46
C ILE A 133 8.96 -2.31 0.81
N SER A 134 10.19 -2.83 0.69
CA SER A 134 11.13 -2.91 1.81
C SER A 134 11.82 -1.57 2.09
N ASN A 135 12.44 -1.46 3.26
CA ASN A 135 13.32 -0.33 3.60
C ASN A 135 14.46 -0.15 2.58
N GLY A 136 14.97 -1.24 2.04
CA GLY A 136 16.03 -1.27 1.02
C GLY A 136 15.55 -0.95 -0.40
N GLY A 137 14.23 -0.77 -0.62
CA GLY A 137 13.68 -0.44 -1.94
C GLY A 137 13.43 -1.66 -2.83
N ILE A 138 13.35 -2.86 -2.28
CA ILE A 138 12.83 -4.03 -3.00
C ILE A 138 11.31 -3.96 -2.98
N ILE A 139 10.69 -4.12 -4.13
CA ILE A 139 9.24 -4.11 -4.33
C ILE A 139 8.78 -5.52 -4.66
N VAL A 140 7.80 -6.02 -3.92
CA VAL A 140 7.06 -7.23 -4.26
C VAL A 140 5.66 -6.81 -4.63
N SER A 141 5.25 -7.11 -5.84
CA SER A 141 3.91 -6.87 -6.36
C SER A 141 3.28 -8.15 -6.87
N ALA A 142 1.99 -8.21 -6.86
CA ALA A 142 1.24 -9.35 -7.34
C ALA A 142 -0.08 -8.91 -7.96
N ALA A 143 -0.59 -9.75 -8.83
CA ALA A 143 -1.94 -9.69 -9.38
C ALA A 143 -2.42 -11.14 -9.58
N ASN A 144 -3.70 -11.36 -9.81
CA ASN A 144 -4.20 -12.66 -10.25
C ASN A 144 -3.59 -12.97 -11.63
N THR A 145 -2.71 -13.92 -11.81
CA THR A 145 -2.21 -15.03 -11.01
C THR A 145 -0.67 -14.99 -10.91
N THR A 146 -0.07 -13.83 -10.78
CA THR A 146 1.38 -13.60 -10.94
C THR A 146 1.98 -12.92 -9.72
N ILE A 147 3.27 -13.20 -9.46
CA ILE A 147 4.14 -12.48 -8.54
C ILE A 147 5.29 -11.84 -9.29
N GLU A 148 5.66 -10.64 -8.89
CA GLU A 148 6.76 -9.86 -9.45
C GLU A 148 7.62 -9.27 -8.34
N ILE A 149 8.92 -9.24 -8.55
CA ILE A 149 9.88 -8.57 -7.66
C ILE A 149 10.72 -7.63 -8.50
N ASP A 150 10.71 -6.35 -8.14
CA ASP A 150 11.51 -5.29 -8.76
C ASP A 150 12.45 -4.64 -7.74
N ASP A 151 13.48 -3.95 -8.23
CA ASP A 151 14.16 -2.94 -7.45
C ASP A 151 13.45 -1.58 -7.55
N ILE A 152 13.87 -0.62 -6.74
CA ILE A 152 13.28 0.73 -6.69
C ILE A 152 13.48 1.54 -8.00
N SER A 153 14.32 1.07 -8.90
CA SER A 153 14.56 1.66 -10.23
C SER A 153 13.70 1.02 -11.33
N GLY A 154 12.87 0.03 -10.97
CA GLY A 154 12.02 -0.70 -11.91
C GLY A 154 12.74 -1.82 -12.67
N ASN A 155 13.92 -2.23 -12.23
CA ASN A 155 14.57 -3.40 -12.79
C ASN A 155 13.88 -4.67 -12.29
N LEU A 156 13.41 -5.49 -13.22
CA LEU A 156 12.76 -6.76 -12.92
C LEU A 156 13.79 -7.77 -12.39
N LEU A 157 13.55 -8.27 -11.17
CA LEU A 157 14.41 -9.25 -10.49
C LEU A 157 13.82 -10.65 -10.55
N TYR A 158 12.48 -10.77 -10.49
CA TYR A 158 11.78 -12.06 -10.56
C TYR A 158 10.36 -11.86 -11.09
N TYR A 159 9.87 -12.79 -11.89
CA TYR A 159 8.50 -12.84 -12.38
C TYR A 159 8.07 -14.27 -12.63
N ASN A 160 6.93 -14.69 -12.09
CA ASN A 160 6.36 -16.02 -12.36
C ASN A 160 4.86 -16.06 -12.04
N ASP A 161 4.19 -17.17 -12.46
CA ASP A 161 2.86 -17.49 -11.96
C ASP A 161 2.91 -18.03 -10.53
N LEU A 162 1.80 -17.87 -9.78
CA LEU A 162 1.73 -18.22 -8.36
C LEU A 162 1.82 -19.72 -8.13
N SER A 163 1.30 -20.55 -9.03
CA SER A 163 1.37 -22.01 -8.91
C SER A 163 2.79 -22.52 -9.10
N THR A 164 3.51 -22.02 -10.09
CA THR A 164 4.94 -22.30 -10.29
C THR A 164 5.79 -21.75 -9.15
N PHE A 165 5.50 -20.54 -8.68
CA PHE A 165 6.17 -19.96 -7.52
C PHE A 165 6.03 -20.87 -6.30
N PHE A 166 4.84 -21.35 -5.98
CA PHE A 166 4.62 -22.16 -4.78
C PHE A 166 5.09 -23.61 -4.93
N ASN A 167 5.05 -24.13 -6.14
CA ASN A 167 5.52 -25.49 -6.49
C ASN A 167 4.94 -26.57 -5.55
N ASP A 168 3.62 -26.69 -5.53
CA ASP A 168 2.87 -27.75 -4.83
C ASP A 168 1.81 -28.32 -5.80
N PRO A 169 1.74 -29.63 -6.02
CA PRO A 169 0.85 -30.24 -7.03
C PRO A 169 -0.64 -30.05 -6.74
N ASN A 170 -1.01 -29.67 -5.52
CA ASN A 170 -2.40 -29.38 -5.14
C ASN A 170 -2.77 -27.88 -5.30
N ILE A 171 -1.82 -27.05 -5.75
CA ILE A 171 -2.02 -25.60 -5.93
C ILE A 171 -1.89 -25.28 -7.41
N THR A 172 -3.03 -25.24 -8.08
CA THR A 172 -3.10 -25.18 -9.54
C THR A 172 -3.95 -24.04 -10.08
N ASN A 173 -4.95 -23.57 -9.31
CA ASN A 173 -5.85 -22.49 -9.67
C ASN A 173 -5.75 -21.38 -8.62
N THR A 174 -4.74 -20.53 -8.76
CA THR A 174 -4.37 -19.55 -7.73
C THR A 174 -5.01 -18.19 -7.96
N CYS A 175 -5.40 -17.51 -6.87
CA CYS A 175 -5.93 -16.14 -6.92
C CYS A 175 -5.71 -15.39 -5.60
N ASP A 176 -6.21 -14.16 -5.53
CA ASP A 176 -6.30 -13.29 -4.37
C ASP A 176 -4.96 -13.07 -3.65
N PRO A 177 -3.93 -12.59 -4.36
CA PRO A 177 -2.63 -12.36 -3.75
C PRO A 177 -2.67 -11.12 -2.84
N VAL A 178 -2.06 -11.25 -1.65
CA VAL A 178 -1.81 -10.14 -0.73
C VAL A 178 -0.36 -10.18 -0.28
N VAL A 179 0.33 -9.05 -0.33
CA VAL A 179 1.70 -8.93 0.15
C VAL A 179 1.81 -7.85 1.24
N LEU A 180 2.55 -8.15 2.29
CA LEU A 180 2.89 -7.23 3.37
C LEU A 180 4.41 -7.15 3.55
N TYR A 181 4.88 -5.99 3.99
CA TYR A 181 6.24 -5.82 4.48
C TYR A 181 6.22 -5.58 5.99
N ASP A 182 6.85 -6.49 6.72
CA ASP A 182 7.09 -6.35 8.16
C ASP A 182 8.34 -5.50 8.39
N LYS A 183 8.15 -4.22 8.65
CA LYS A 183 9.23 -3.27 8.87
C LYS A 183 10.13 -3.66 10.05
N LEU A 184 9.56 -4.23 11.12
CA LEU A 184 10.31 -4.58 12.33
C LEU A 184 11.20 -5.80 12.10
N ALA A 185 10.71 -6.78 11.35
CA ALA A 185 11.48 -7.96 10.96
C ALA A 185 12.37 -7.71 9.73
N ASP A 186 12.11 -6.65 8.96
CA ASP A 186 12.73 -6.37 7.64
C ASP A 186 12.53 -7.55 6.68
N ARG A 187 11.28 -8.01 6.56
CA ARG A 187 10.87 -9.19 5.80
C ARG A 187 9.53 -8.98 5.11
N PHE A 188 9.28 -9.74 4.05
CA PHE A 188 7.99 -9.82 3.39
C PHE A 188 7.20 -11.04 3.86
N ILE A 189 5.87 -10.90 3.88
CA ILE A 189 4.91 -11.99 4.00
C ILE A 189 4.04 -11.93 2.76
N PHE A 190 3.95 -13.03 2.03
CA PHE A 190 3.17 -13.16 0.82
C PHE A 190 2.09 -14.22 0.99
N PHE A 191 0.90 -13.91 0.60
CA PHE A 191 -0.28 -14.78 0.68
C PHE A 191 -0.95 -14.86 -0.68
N PHE A 192 -1.52 -16.00 -0.99
CA PHE A 192 -2.52 -16.23 -2.03
C PHE A 192 -3.29 -17.52 -1.71
N GLN A 193 -4.36 -17.79 -2.42
CA GLN A 193 -5.19 -18.97 -2.17
C GLN A 193 -5.32 -19.87 -3.39
N GLU A 194 -5.69 -21.15 -3.16
CA GLU A 194 -6.20 -22.05 -4.19
C GLU A 194 -7.67 -21.73 -4.41
N CYS A 195 -8.03 -21.32 -5.63
CA CYS A 195 -9.35 -20.86 -6.03
C CYS A 195 -10.21 -21.95 -6.68
N ALA A 196 -10.15 -23.16 -6.19
CA ALA A 196 -10.98 -24.27 -6.69
C ALA A 196 -12.48 -24.08 -6.40
N GLY A 197 -12.84 -23.19 -5.49
CA GLY A 197 -14.22 -22.86 -5.12
C GLY A 197 -14.99 -24.02 -4.51
N ASN A 198 -14.30 -24.88 -3.77
CA ASN A 198 -14.89 -26.00 -3.05
C ASN A 198 -14.10 -26.36 -1.78
N SER A 199 -14.77 -26.96 -0.80
CA SER A 199 -14.21 -27.26 0.52
C SER A 199 -13.07 -28.29 0.49
N ALA A 200 -13.06 -29.19 -0.47
CA ALA A 200 -12.06 -30.24 -0.58
C ALA A 200 -10.67 -29.72 -1.00
N ASN A 201 -10.64 -28.61 -1.74
CA ASN A 201 -9.42 -28.02 -2.30
C ASN A 201 -9.20 -26.57 -1.84
N SER A 202 -9.75 -26.16 -0.70
CA SER A 202 -9.55 -24.82 -0.15
C SER A 202 -8.24 -24.77 0.62
N TYR A 203 -7.24 -24.10 0.06
CA TYR A 203 -5.90 -23.94 0.68
C TYR A 203 -5.46 -22.50 0.71
N LEU A 204 -4.84 -22.11 1.82
CA LEU A 204 -4.20 -20.82 2.04
C LEU A 204 -2.69 -20.99 1.93
N CYS A 205 -2.08 -20.35 0.95
CA CYS A 205 -0.64 -20.41 0.68
C CYS A 205 0.03 -19.19 1.30
N ILE A 206 1.00 -19.41 2.19
CA ILE A 206 1.72 -18.36 2.90
C ILE A 206 3.21 -18.55 2.66
N ALA A 207 3.91 -17.47 2.28
CA ALA A 207 5.35 -17.45 2.15
C ALA A 207 5.98 -16.31 2.97
N PHE A 208 6.99 -16.63 3.77
CA PHE A 208 7.78 -15.69 4.55
C PHE A 208 9.15 -15.52 3.88
N SER A 209 9.55 -14.30 3.55
CA SER A 209 10.87 -14.07 2.96
C SER A 209 11.98 -14.36 3.95
N LYS A 210 13.05 -15.01 3.49
CA LYS A 210 14.23 -15.35 4.30
C LYS A 210 15.10 -14.13 4.58
N THR A 211 15.06 -13.16 3.68
CA THR A 211 15.81 -11.90 3.76
C THR A 211 14.92 -10.72 3.35
N ASN A 212 15.42 -9.50 3.45
CA ASN A 212 14.76 -8.29 2.97
C ASN A 212 14.80 -8.14 1.43
N ASN A 213 15.56 -9.01 0.74
CA ASN A 213 15.53 -9.15 -0.71
C ASN A 213 15.18 -10.60 -1.07
N PRO A 214 13.90 -10.93 -1.23
CA PRO A 214 13.47 -12.29 -1.52
C PRO A 214 13.84 -12.78 -2.92
N ALA A 215 14.19 -11.89 -3.87
CA ALA A 215 14.68 -12.30 -5.19
C ALA A 215 16.00 -13.08 -5.11
N THR A 216 16.83 -12.79 -4.11
CA THR A 216 18.10 -13.50 -3.86
C THR A 216 18.06 -14.41 -2.66
N GLY A 217 17.27 -14.06 -1.65
CA GLY A 217 17.19 -14.81 -0.39
C GLY A 217 16.20 -15.96 -0.40
N GLY A 218 15.17 -15.90 -1.25
CA GLY A 218 14.10 -16.88 -1.28
C GLY A 218 13.12 -16.76 -0.12
N TRP A 219 12.28 -17.80 0.04
CA TRP A 219 11.15 -17.82 0.95
C TRP A 219 11.02 -19.14 1.69
N TRP A 220 10.32 -19.12 2.85
CA TRP A 220 9.79 -20.31 3.53
C TRP A 220 8.30 -20.43 3.22
N LYS A 221 7.81 -21.61 2.84
CA LYS A 221 6.41 -21.82 2.45
C LYS A 221 5.62 -22.65 3.45
N TYR A 222 4.35 -22.27 3.59
CA TYR A 222 3.37 -22.91 4.46
C TYR A 222 2.04 -23.03 3.72
N LYS A 223 1.26 -24.09 4.02
CA LYS A 223 -0.06 -24.32 3.45
C LYS A 223 -1.05 -24.65 4.56
N LEU A 224 -2.01 -23.73 4.78
CA LEU A 224 -3.12 -23.92 5.72
C LEU A 224 -4.36 -24.42 5.00
N SER A 225 -5.28 -25.08 5.75
CA SER A 225 -6.61 -25.35 5.25
C SER A 225 -7.45 -24.08 5.20
N GLY A 226 -8.11 -23.83 4.08
CA GLY A 226 -9.16 -22.82 3.95
C GLY A 226 -10.53 -23.29 4.43
N ASN A 227 -10.62 -24.56 4.90
CA ASN A 227 -11.79 -25.15 5.55
C ASN A 227 -11.45 -25.63 6.97
N PRO A 228 -11.14 -24.71 7.91
CA PRO A 228 -10.74 -25.09 9.27
C PRO A 228 -11.89 -25.61 10.13
N LEU A 229 -13.14 -25.40 9.70
CA LEU A 229 -14.33 -25.90 10.37
C LEU A 229 -14.60 -27.37 10.03
N ASN A 230 -13.95 -27.90 9.00
CA ASN A 230 -14.12 -29.26 8.48
C ASN A 230 -15.60 -29.53 8.13
N ASP A 231 -16.21 -28.56 7.46
CA ASP A 231 -17.57 -28.62 6.93
C ASP A 231 -17.56 -28.47 5.38
N ASN A 232 -18.71 -28.23 4.74
CA ASN A 232 -18.81 -28.04 3.30
C ASN A 232 -18.59 -26.55 2.91
N SER A 233 -17.60 -25.88 3.49
CA SER A 233 -17.27 -24.50 3.19
C SER A 233 -15.83 -24.31 2.72
N TRP A 234 -15.60 -23.27 1.95
CA TRP A 234 -14.32 -22.88 1.39
C TRP A 234 -14.07 -21.38 1.58
N PHE A 235 -12.79 -21.00 1.68
CA PHE A 235 -12.33 -19.66 1.97
C PHE A 235 -12.20 -18.82 0.71
N ASP A 236 -12.54 -17.51 0.82
CA ASP A 236 -12.35 -16.52 -0.23
C ASP A 236 -12.24 -15.10 0.31
N TYR A 237 -11.72 -14.19 -0.52
CA TYR A 237 -11.61 -12.77 -0.26
C TYR A 237 -10.73 -12.41 0.94
N PRO A 238 -9.40 -12.64 0.86
CA PRO A 238 -8.47 -12.43 1.96
C PRO A 238 -8.23 -10.96 2.27
N LYS A 239 -8.04 -10.65 3.56
CA LYS A 239 -7.40 -9.43 4.05
C LYS A 239 -6.34 -9.80 5.07
N MET A 240 -5.25 -9.02 5.12
CA MET A 240 -4.13 -9.30 6.00
C MET A 240 -3.67 -8.07 6.77
N ALA A 241 -3.19 -8.28 7.99
CA ALA A 241 -2.44 -7.31 8.77
C ALA A 241 -1.44 -8.00 9.69
N ILE A 242 -0.52 -7.24 10.25
CA ILE A 242 0.45 -7.70 11.24
C ILE A 242 0.47 -6.81 12.49
N SER A 243 0.68 -7.45 13.64
CA SER A 243 1.15 -6.80 14.86
C SER A 243 2.64 -7.08 15.08
N ASN A 244 3.17 -6.75 16.25
CA ASN A 244 4.55 -7.11 16.62
C ASN A 244 4.81 -8.61 16.51
N ASN A 245 3.87 -9.42 16.98
CA ASN A 245 4.07 -10.86 17.21
C ASN A 245 3.32 -11.72 16.20
N GLU A 246 2.27 -11.20 15.56
CA GLU A 246 1.30 -12.01 14.85
C GLU A 246 0.97 -11.50 13.46
N LEU A 247 0.57 -12.45 12.63
CA LEU A 247 -0.06 -12.27 11.33
C LEU A 247 -1.54 -12.61 11.47
N TYR A 248 -2.39 -11.73 10.96
CA TYR A 248 -3.83 -11.88 10.90
C TYR A 248 -4.24 -12.04 9.44
N ILE A 249 -5.00 -13.11 9.16
CA ILE A 249 -5.60 -13.36 7.85
C ILE A 249 -7.10 -13.52 8.06
N THR A 250 -7.89 -12.72 7.38
CA THR A 250 -9.35 -12.85 7.38
C THR A 250 -9.86 -13.22 6.02
N GLY A 251 -11.05 -13.79 5.96
CA GLY A 251 -11.78 -14.05 4.73
C GLY A 251 -13.21 -14.46 5.02
N ASN A 252 -13.94 -14.79 3.98
CA ASN A 252 -15.29 -15.30 4.07
C ASN A 252 -15.29 -16.79 3.73
N LEU A 253 -16.08 -17.56 4.45
CA LEU A 253 -16.36 -18.96 4.12
C LEU A 253 -17.66 -19.03 3.32
N PHE A 254 -17.64 -19.79 2.23
CA PHE A 254 -18.78 -20.01 1.34
C PHE A 254 -19.10 -21.51 1.27
N TYR A 255 -20.38 -21.85 1.22
CA TYR A 255 -20.78 -23.25 1.08
C TYR A 255 -20.52 -23.78 -0.34
N ASP A 256 -20.18 -25.05 -0.46
CA ASP A 256 -20.05 -25.75 -1.76
C ASP A 256 -21.34 -25.65 -2.58
N ALA A 257 -22.49 -25.67 -1.91
CA ALA A 257 -23.80 -25.49 -2.52
C ALA A 257 -24.11 -24.04 -2.95
N GLY A 258 -23.25 -23.09 -2.59
CA GLY A 258 -23.45 -21.66 -2.78
C GLY A 258 -23.97 -20.94 -1.53
N GLY A 259 -23.81 -19.63 -1.50
CA GLY A 259 -24.14 -18.78 -0.36
C GLY A 259 -23.01 -18.62 0.65
N ASN A 260 -23.07 -17.50 1.40
CA ASN A 260 -22.10 -17.20 2.45
C ASN A 260 -22.38 -18.04 3.70
N ASN A 261 -21.32 -18.57 4.32
CA ASN A 261 -21.38 -19.21 5.63
C ASN A 261 -21.12 -18.16 6.73
N GLN A 262 -19.87 -17.71 6.86
CA GLN A 262 -19.46 -16.73 7.85
C GLN A 262 -18.09 -16.15 7.50
N ALA A 263 -17.75 -15.02 8.12
CA ALA A 263 -16.36 -14.56 8.13
C ALA A 263 -15.51 -15.34 9.15
N ILE A 264 -14.22 -15.42 8.87
CA ILE A 264 -13.25 -16.11 9.73
C ILE A 264 -12.00 -15.23 9.90
N LEU A 265 -11.33 -15.35 11.06
CA LEU A 265 -10.03 -14.75 11.33
C LEU A 265 -9.03 -15.84 11.72
N TYR A 266 -7.95 -15.97 10.99
CA TYR A 266 -6.78 -16.74 11.36
C TYR A 266 -5.77 -15.84 12.06
N GLN A 267 -5.24 -16.31 13.18
CA GLN A 267 -4.23 -15.65 14.00
C GLN A 267 -3.01 -16.57 14.06
N ILE A 268 -1.84 -16.05 13.68
CA ILE A 268 -0.63 -16.84 13.43
C ILE A 268 0.57 -16.16 14.08
N GLN A 269 1.37 -16.87 14.88
CA GLN A 269 2.65 -16.37 15.38
C GLN A 269 3.65 -16.28 14.22
N LYS A 270 4.05 -15.05 13.82
CA LYS A 270 4.82 -14.83 12.59
C LYS A 270 6.32 -15.08 12.72
N ALA A 271 6.90 -14.95 13.94
CA ALA A 271 8.37 -14.99 14.11
C ALA A 271 9.01 -16.29 13.62
N ALA A 272 8.37 -17.44 13.87
CA ALA A 272 8.81 -18.74 13.40
C ALA A 272 8.81 -18.86 11.88
N GLY A 273 7.93 -18.13 11.20
CA GLY A 273 7.82 -18.13 9.73
C GLY A 273 9.09 -17.62 9.04
N TYR A 274 9.74 -16.61 9.62
CA TYR A 274 10.99 -16.06 9.05
C TYR A 274 12.21 -16.96 9.18
N SER A 275 12.13 -18.03 9.99
CA SER A 275 13.19 -19.04 10.19
C SER A 275 12.87 -20.40 9.60
N GLY A 276 11.71 -20.57 8.96
CA GLY A 276 11.26 -21.87 8.46
C GLY A 276 10.89 -22.88 9.56
N SER A 277 10.62 -22.39 10.77
CA SER A 277 10.18 -23.22 11.90
C SER A 277 8.66 -23.40 11.86
N SER A 278 8.14 -24.38 12.63
CA SER A 278 6.70 -24.63 12.72
C SER A 278 5.96 -23.40 13.27
N LEU A 279 4.85 -23.04 12.64
CA LEU A 279 3.98 -21.94 13.06
C LEU A 279 2.96 -22.43 14.10
N SER A 280 2.70 -21.64 15.12
CA SER A 280 1.52 -21.76 15.97
C SER A 280 0.41 -20.88 15.41
N TRP A 281 -0.80 -21.40 15.36
CA TRP A 281 -1.95 -20.67 14.84
C TRP A 281 -3.26 -21.12 15.47
N GLN A 282 -4.26 -20.25 15.41
CA GLN A 282 -5.65 -20.51 15.81
C GLN A 282 -6.60 -19.72 14.91
N TYR A 283 -7.91 -19.93 15.05
CA TYR A 283 -8.89 -19.15 14.32
C TYR A 283 -10.06 -18.71 15.22
N TRP A 284 -10.76 -17.69 14.75
CA TRP A 284 -11.97 -17.17 15.34
C TRP A 284 -13.12 -17.30 14.35
N ASN A 285 -14.24 -17.86 14.80
CA ASN A 285 -15.46 -18.05 14.02
C ASN A 285 -16.69 -17.64 14.84
N ASN A 286 -17.90 -17.76 14.28
CA ASN A 286 -19.16 -17.31 14.90
C ASN A 286 -19.05 -15.86 15.38
N ILE A 287 -18.49 -14.99 14.54
CA ILE A 287 -18.17 -13.62 14.89
C ILE A 287 -19.46 -12.81 14.99
N SER A 288 -19.74 -12.24 16.18
CA SER A 288 -20.91 -11.41 16.41
C SER A 288 -21.01 -10.23 15.44
N GLY A 289 -22.24 -9.79 15.14
CA GLY A 289 -22.50 -8.75 14.15
C GLY A 289 -22.49 -9.27 12.70
N SER A 290 -22.28 -10.57 12.50
CA SER A 290 -22.28 -11.27 11.20
C SER A 290 -21.58 -10.45 10.12
N PRO A 291 -20.25 -10.20 10.27
CA PRO A 291 -19.50 -9.43 9.29
C PRO A 291 -19.40 -10.18 7.97
N PHE A 292 -19.35 -9.42 6.89
CA PHE A 292 -18.87 -9.88 5.59
C PHE A 292 -17.68 -9.02 5.21
N THR A 293 -16.53 -9.65 4.97
CA THR A 293 -15.24 -8.99 4.78
C THR A 293 -14.79 -8.19 6.02
N LEU A 294 -14.03 -8.85 6.87
CA LEU A 294 -13.31 -8.23 7.98
C LEU A 294 -11.99 -7.66 7.48
N LEU A 295 -11.72 -6.39 7.77
CA LEU A 295 -10.40 -5.78 7.52
C LEU A 295 -9.62 -5.70 8.81
N PRO A 296 -8.58 -6.52 9.04
CA PRO A 296 -7.65 -6.34 10.13
C PRO A 296 -6.74 -5.15 9.82
N VAL A 297 -6.33 -4.39 10.84
CA VAL A 297 -5.47 -3.21 10.66
C VAL A 297 -4.18 -3.35 11.44
N GLY A 298 -3.06 -3.09 10.77
CA GLY A 298 -1.72 -2.95 11.33
C GLY A 298 -1.32 -1.49 11.49
N SER A 299 -0.12 -1.22 12.00
CA SER A 299 0.41 0.14 12.12
C SER A 299 0.64 0.79 10.75
N GLY A 300 0.07 1.98 10.55
CA GLY A 300 0.22 2.75 9.30
C GLY A 300 1.63 3.29 9.06
N GLN A 301 2.45 3.38 10.10
CA GLN A 301 3.85 3.82 10.00
C GLN A 301 4.86 2.71 10.28
N GLY A 302 4.41 1.46 10.40
CA GLY A 302 5.26 0.32 10.74
C GLY A 302 5.90 0.45 12.12
N LEU A 303 5.21 1.09 13.06
CA LEU A 303 5.60 1.15 14.46
C LEU A 303 5.27 -0.17 15.16
N SER A 304 5.88 -0.38 16.31
CA SER A 304 5.50 -1.46 17.21
C SER A 304 4.02 -1.31 17.59
N PHE A 305 3.18 -2.32 17.28
CA PHE A 305 1.73 -2.31 17.46
C PHE A 305 1.25 -3.63 18.05
N GLY A 306 0.35 -3.57 18.99
CA GLY A 306 -0.23 -4.71 19.69
C GLY A 306 -0.23 -4.52 21.23
N PRO A 307 -0.56 -5.58 22.02
CA PRO A 307 -0.94 -6.92 21.58
C PRO A 307 -2.30 -6.98 20.87
N GLY A 308 -2.53 -8.04 20.09
CA GLY A 308 -3.73 -8.19 19.29
C GLY A 308 -3.86 -7.15 18.16
N CYS A 309 -5.08 -6.96 17.63
CA CYS A 309 -5.35 -5.97 16.59
C CYS A 309 -6.81 -5.48 16.62
N TYR A 310 -7.10 -4.41 15.88
CA TYR A 310 -8.48 -4.04 15.56
C TYR A 310 -8.85 -4.55 14.18
N LEU A 311 -10.18 -4.76 13.98
CA LEU A 311 -10.73 -5.06 12.67
C LEU A 311 -11.98 -4.20 12.46
N VAL A 312 -12.24 -3.84 11.21
CA VAL A 312 -13.45 -3.12 10.80
C VAL A 312 -14.17 -3.85 9.69
N SER A 313 -15.50 -3.70 9.66
CA SER A 313 -16.33 -4.22 8.58
C SER A 313 -17.50 -3.28 8.33
N THR A 314 -17.74 -2.96 7.08
CA THR A 314 -18.95 -2.27 6.59
C THR A 314 -19.95 -3.29 6.07
N LYS A 315 -21.22 -2.90 5.91
CA LYS A 315 -22.25 -3.75 5.30
C LYS A 315 -22.21 -3.60 3.79
N SER A 316 -22.14 -4.70 3.06
CA SER A 316 -22.07 -4.72 1.59
C SER A 316 -23.24 -4.01 0.92
N ALA A 317 -24.47 -4.22 1.41
CA ALA A 317 -25.68 -3.56 0.91
C ALA A 317 -25.90 -2.12 1.41
N GLY A 318 -24.94 -1.59 2.23
CA GLY A 318 -25.06 -0.27 2.83
C GLY A 318 -25.66 -0.28 4.24
N ALA A 319 -25.38 0.77 4.99
CA ALA A 319 -25.84 0.97 6.38
C ALA A 319 -25.60 2.40 6.85
N SER A 320 -25.87 2.66 8.13
CA SER A 320 -25.44 3.86 8.88
C SER A 320 -24.57 3.48 10.10
N THR A 321 -23.96 2.30 10.06
CA THR A 321 -23.10 1.77 11.11
C THR A 321 -21.89 1.07 10.51
N ILE A 322 -20.82 1.00 11.32
CA ILE A 322 -19.57 0.26 11.07
C ILE A 322 -19.43 -0.75 12.20
N ASN A 323 -19.09 -1.98 11.87
CA ASN A 323 -18.70 -2.98 12.85
C ASN A 323 -17.22 -2.78 13.20
N LEU A 324 -16.93 -2.60 14.49
CA LEU A 324 -15.58 -2.53 15.04
C LEU A 324 -15.34 -3.78 15.88
N TYR A 325 -14.18 -4.39 15.70
CA TYR A 325 -13.74 -5.55 16.47
C TYR A 325 -12.42 -5.27 17.16
N ASP A 326 -12.29 -5.81 18.36
CA ASP A 326 -11.09 -5.71 19.20
C ASP A 326 -10.61 -7.12 19.57
N LEU A 327 -9.55 -7.59 18.89
CA LEU A 327 -8.79 -8.73 19.35
C LEU A 327 -7.87 -8.26 20.48
N THR A 328 -8.22 -8.61 21.72
CA THR A 328 -7.71 -7.92 22.92
C THR A 328 -6.25 -8.19 23.20
N ASP A 329 -5.72 -9.35 22.79
CA ASP A 329 -4.37 -9.79 23.17
C ASP A 329 -3.75 -10.70 22.10
N ASP A 330 -2.52 -11.13 22.30
CA ASP A 330 -1.85 -12.15 21.51
C ASP A 330 -2.35 -13.57 21.86
N MET A 331 -2.25 -14.51 20.94
CA MET A 331 -2.77 -15.89 21.07
C MET A 331 -2.20 -16.69 22.26
N THR A 332 -1.12 -16.22 22.86
CA THR A 332 -0.52 -16.83 24.07
C THR A 332 -1.20 -16.39 25.36
N ALA A 333 -2.03 -15.36 25.32
CA ALA A 333 -2.78 -14.90 26.49
C ALA A 333 -3.97 -15.82 26.79
N THR A 334 -4.20 -16.08 28.06
CA THR A 334 -5.27 -17.00 28.50
C THR A 334 -6.66 -16.40 28.41
N ASN A 335 -6.78 -15.06 28.48
CA ASN A 335 -8.02 -14.30 28.50
C ASN A 335 -8.27 -13.49 27.21
N GLU A 336 -7.59 -13.82 26.15
CA GLU A 336 -7.77 -13.22 24.84
C GLU A 336 -9.22 -13.35 24.35
N GLN A 337 -9.77 -12.27 23.80
CA GLN A 337 -11.13 -12.19 23.28
C GLN A 337 -11.15 -11.43 21.95
N LEU A 338 -12.08 -11.78 21.09
CA LEU A 338 -12.46 -10.97 19.93
C LEU A 338 -13.82 -10.35 20.21
N ASN A 339 -13.82 -9.08 20.58
CA ASN A 339 -14.98 -8.31 21.01
C ASN A 339 -15.59 -7.54 19.86
N TYR A 340 -16.92 -7.44 19.83
CA TYR A 340 -17.69 -6.73 18.82
C TYR A 340 -18.35 -5.47 19.37
N TYR A 341 -18.25 -4.37 18.59
CA TYR A 341 -18.85 -3.06 18.83
C TYR A 341 -19.50 -2.54 17.55
N SER A 342 -20.51 -1.69 17.69
CA SER A 342 -21.15 -0.99 16.57
C SER A 342 -20.91 0.52 16.69
N VAL A 343 -20.46 1.16 15.62
CA VAL A 343 -20.13 2.58 15.57
C VAL A 343 -21.02 3.26 14.56
N SER A 344 -21.73 4.32 14.96
CA SER A 344 -22.57 5.10 14.06
C SER A 344 -21.73 5.88 13.04
N THR A 345 -22.20 5.98 11.81
CA THR A 345 -21.57 6.74 10.72
C THR A 345 -22.63 7.38 9.81
N THR A 346 -22.18 8.22 8.87
CA THR A 346 -23.04 8.71 7.78
C THR A 346 -23.54 7.52 6.95
N ALA A 347 -24.81 7.53 6.58
CA ALA A 347 -25.40 6.47 5.78
C ALA A 347 -24.69 6.34 4.42
N TYR A 348 -24.50 5.11 3.99
CA TYR A 348 -23.87 4.75 2.72
C TYR A 348 -24.65 3.62 2.04
N SER A 349 -24.53 3.52 0.71
CA SER A 349 -25.17 2.47 -0.10
C SER A 349 -24.34 2.18 -1.35
N PRO A 350 -24.51 1.01 -2.00
CA PRO A 350 -23.85 0.72 -3.26
C PRO A 350 -24.19 1.76 -4.34
N ALA A 351 -23.24 2.05 -5.22
CA ALA A 351 -23.41 2.85 -6.42
C ALA A 351 -23.72 1.96 -7.63
N ALA A 352 -24.14 2.56 -8.74
CA ALA A 352 -24.22 1.87 -10.03
C ALA A 352 -22.84 1.50 -10.56
N ASN A 353 -22.76 0.52 -11.44
CA ASN A 353 -21.55 0.19 -12.17
C ASN A 353 -21.06 1.35 -13.05
N SER A 354 -19.76 1.38 -13.32
CA SER A 354 -19.13 2.48 -14.05
C SER A 354 -19.28 2.30 -15.56
N SER A 355 -19.61 3.38 -16.25
CA SER A 355 -19.49 3.44 -17.72
C SER A 355 -18.03 3.59 -18.13
N GLN A 356 -17.71 3.22 -19.37
CA GLN A 356 -16.41 3.39 -20.01
C GLN A 356 -16.59 4.10 -21.36
N LEU A 357 -15.56 4.81 -21.81
CA LEU A 357 -15.55 5.39 -23.15
C LEU A 357 -15.52 4.29 -24.23
N GLY A 358 -16.32 4.45 -25.28
CA GLY A 358 -16.24 3.61 -26.48
C GLY A 358 -16.86 2.22 -26.37
N THR A 359 -17.52 1.87 -25.27
CA THR A 359 -18.20 0.58 -25.07
C THR A 359 -19.48 0.70 -24.25
N SER A 360 -20.39 -0.27 -24.41
CA SER A 360 -21.53 -0.46 -23.51
C SER A 360 -21.22 -1.40 -22.34
N CYS A 361 -20.06 -2.05 -22.32
CA CYS A 361 -19.61 -2.88 -21.20
C CYS A 361 -19.36 -2.01 -19.97
N LEU A 362 -20.02 -2.29 -18.86
CA LEU A 362 -19.84 -1.59 -17.61
C LEU A 362 -18.66 -2.20 -16.82
N LEU A 363 -18.01 -1.41 -15.98
CA LEU A 363 -17.11 -1.92 -14.96
C LEU A 363 -17.88 -2.14 -13.67
N ASP A 364 -17.79 -3.35 -13.13
CA ASP A 364 -18.38 -3.64 -11.82
C ASP A 364 -17.67 -2.83 -10.72
N ASN A 365 -18.45 -2.15 -9.89
CA ASN A 365 -17.97 -1.42 -8.73
C ASN A 365 -18.09 -2.24 -7.43
N GLY A 366 -18.41 -3.53 -7.51
CA GLY A 366 -18.59 -4.35 -6.31
C GLY A 366 -19.70 -3.83 -5.40
N ASP A 367 -19.42 -3.74 -4.11
CA ASP A 367 -20.35 -3.34 -3.05
C ASP A 367 -19.67 -2.37 -2.05
N CYS A 368 -20.28 -2.12 -0.89
CA CYS A 368 -19.76 -1.22 0.13
C CYS A 368 -18.82 -1.89 1.15
N ARG A 369 -18.21 -3.03 0.85
CA ARG A 369 -17.26 -3.69 1.77
C ARG A 369 -16.01 -2.85 2.01
N THR A 370 -15.44 -2.95 3.20
CA THR A 370 -14.19 -2.26 3.55
C THR A 370 -13.02 -2.82 2.73
N LEU A 371 -12.25 -1.96 2.06
CA LEU A 371 -11.22 -2.38 1.11
C LEU A 371 -9.80 -2.29 1.68
N SER A 372 -9.44 -1.19 2.32
CA SER A 372 -8.08 -0.93 2.80
C SER A 372 -8.12 -0.05 4.05
N GLY A 373 -7.13 -0.20 4.94
CA GLY A 373 -7.02 0.60 6.15
C GLY A 373 -5.80 0.28 7.00
N PHE A 374 -5.56 1.12 8.00
CA PHE A 374 -4.47 0.99 8.96
C PHE A 374 -4.83 1.67 10.29
N TYR A 375 -4.08 1.37 11.33
CA TYR A 375 -4.16 2.04 12.63
C TYR A 375 -3.01 3.03 12.80
N LEU A 376 -3.30 4.23 13.32
CA LEU A 376 -2.30 5.22 13.67
C LEU A 376 -2.79 6.08 14.84
N ASN A 377 -2.05 6.08 15.95
CA ASN A 377 -2.24 6.95 17.12
C ASN A 377 -3.70 7.04 17.61
N GLY A 378 -4.32 5.89 17.88
CA GLY A 378 -5.68 5.81 18.40
C GLY A 378 -6.79 5.92 17.36
N ILE A 379 -6.44 5.99 16.09
CA ILE A 379 -7.38 6.14 14.97
C ILE A 379 -7.22 4.99 13.98
N ILE A 380 -8.33 4.38 13.62
CA ILE A 380 -8.40 3.47 12.48
C ILE A 380 -8.77 4.29 11.25
N HIS A 381 -7.88 4.33 10.29
CA HIS A 381 -8.09 4.91 8.96
C HIS A 381 -8.51 3.82 8.00
N PHE A 382 -9.63 3.96 7.33
CA PHE A 382 -10.07 2.97 6.34
C PHE A 382 -10.89 3.61 5.23
N VAL A 383 -10.97 2.91 4.11
CA VAL A 383 -11.62 3.39 2.91
C VAL A 383 -12.42 2.27 2.25
N PHE A 384 -13.54 2.66 1.68
CA PHE A 384 -14.36 1.87 0.76
C PHE A 384 -14.96 2.82 -0.29
N HIS A 385 -15.75 2.32 -1.22
CA HIS A 385 -16.48 3.15 -2.17
C HIS A 385 -17.98 3.04 -1.94
N SER A 386 -18.73 4.07 -2.31
CA SER A 386 -20.19 4.12 -2.13
C SER A 386 -20.83 5.15 -3.04
N ASP A 387 -22.15 5.15 -3.13
CA ASP A 387 -22.92 6.17 -3.84
C ASP A 387 -22.70 7.56 -3.20
N ILE A 388 -22.24 8.49 -4.01
CA ILE A 388 -22.07 9.92 -3.64
C ILE A 388 -23.18 10.81 -4.16
N GLY A 389 -24.25 10.21 -4.63
CA GLY A 389 -25.45 10.84 -5.13
C GLY A 389 -25.76 10.46 -6.56
N SER A 390 -27.05 10.18 -6.80
CA SER A 390 -27.61 9.84 -8.12
C SER A 390 -26.95 8.61 -8.79
N GLY A 391 -26.43 7.67 -8.02
CA GLY A 391 -25.83 6.43 -8.52
C GLY A 391 -24.35 6.53 -8.90
N TRP A 392 -23.70 7.68 -8.69
CA TRP A 392 -22.28 7.86 -8.95
C TRP A 392 -21.44 7.29 -7.80
N ASN A 393 -20.39 6.54 -8.16
CA ASN A 393 -19.49 5.94 -7.20
C ASN A 393 -18.40 6.92 -6.77
N GLY A 394 -18.08 6.97 -5.48
CA GLY A 394 -17.02 7.80 -4.93
C GLY A 394 -16.30 7.16 -3.76
N LEU A 395 -15.18 7.76 -3.35
CA LEU A 395 -14.38 7.27 -2.24
C LEU A 395 -15.01 7.70 -0.92
N ASN A 396 -15.19 6.78 -0.01
CA ASN A 396 -15.69 7.00 1.35
C ASN A 396 -14.55 6.72 2.33
N TYR A 397 -13.84 7.79 2.75
CA TYR A 397 -12.74 7.71 3.67
C TYR A 397 -13.19 7.99 5.10
N ASN A 398 -12.69 7.20 6.05
CA ASN A 398 -13.14 7.20 7.43
C ASN A 398 -11.97 7.27 8.40
N ARG A 399 -12.16 7.99 9.50
CA ARG A 399 -11.32 8.05 10.69
C ARG A 399 -12.14 7.64 11.91
N LEU A 400 -11.97 6.41 12.36
CA LEU A 400 -12.63 5.89 13.55
C LEU A 400 -11.70 6.08 14.75
N THR A 401 -12.09 6.98 15.67
CA THR A 401 -11.39 7.18 16.95
C THR A 401 -11.76 6.06 17.90
N VAL A 402 -10.80 5.23 18.25
CA VAL A 402 -11.02 4.01 19.04
C VAL A 402 -11.52 4.32 20.44
N SER A 403 -10.87 5.24 21.16
CA SER A 403 -11.18 5.57 22.56
C SER A 403 -12.61 6.06 22.80
N SER A 404 -13.19 6.78 21.84
CA SER A 404 -14.57 7.30 21.92
C SER A 404 -15.59 6.43 21.16
N THR A 405 -15.12 5.49 20.33
CA THR A 405 -15.95 4.74 19.40
C THR A 405 -16.80 5.65 18.50
N THR A 406 -16.13 6.68 17.93
CA THR A 406 -16.78 7.66 17.03
C THR A 406 -16.11 7.63 15.66
N ASN A 407 -16.90 7.78 14.60
CA ASN A 407 -16.41 7.82 13.24
C ASN A 407 -16.62 9.20 12.61
N GLN A 408 -15.61 9.68 11.89
CA GLN A 408 -15.68 10.84 11.02
C GLN A 408 -15.45 10.35 9.58
N SER A 409 -16.42 10.57 8.70
CA SER A 409 -16.34 10.21 7.29
C SER A 409 -16.20 11.45 6.40
N SER A 410 -15.50 11.29 5.28
CA SER A 410 -15.38 12.30 4.22
C SER A 410 -15.43 11.63 2.86
N ILE A 411 -16.15 12.26 1.94
CA ILE A 411 -16.37 11.74 0.59
C ILE A 411 -15.46 12.50 -0.38
N PHE A 412 -14.82 11.76 -1.29
CA PHE A 412 -14.17 12.30 -2.47
C PHE A 412 -14.81 11.75 -3.74
N GLY A 413 -15.14 12.64 -4.67
CA GLY A 413 -15.70 12.29 -5.96
C GLY A 413 -16.52 13.43 -6.55
N LEU A 414 -16.82 13.32 -7.85
CA LEU A 414 -17.59 14.31 -8.60
C LEU A 414 -18.82 13.63 -9.21
N SER A 415 -19.94 13.68 -8.50
CA SER A 415 -21.22 13.18 -8.97
C SER A 415 -21.62 13.87 -10.28
N GLY A 416 -22.10 13.10 -11.24
CA GLY A 416 -22.50 13.59 -12.57
C GLY A 416 -21.39 13.52 -13.63
N SER A 417 -20.15 13.19 -13.26
CA SER A 417 -19.01 13.22 -14.18
C SER A 417 -18.17 11.95 -14.19
N PHE A 418 -17.81 11.41 -13.04
CA PHE A 418 -16.90 10.27 -12.92
C PHE A 418 -17.31 9.30 -11.82
N ASP A 419 -16.94 8.03 -12.01
CA ASP A 419 -16.97 6.99 -10.99
C ASP A 419 -15.55 6.72 -10.48
N TYR A 420 -15.44 6.48 -9.17
CA TYR A 420 -14.20 6.25 -8.44
C TYR A 420 -14.32 4.90 -7.73
N SER A 421 -13.43 3.96 -8.01
CA SER A 421 -13.57 2.57 -7.56
C SER A 421 -12.29 2.00 -6.96
N TYR A 422 -12.46 0.97 -6.13
CA TYR A 422 -11.40 0.16 -5.52
C TYR A 422 -10.28 0.98 -4.86
N PRO A 423 -10.64 1.89 -3.90
CA PRO A 423 -9.62 2.68 -3.22
C PRO A 423 -8.74 1.84 -2.29
N SER A 424 -7.47 2.25 -2.22
CA SER A 424 -6.51 1.77 -1.23
C SER A 424 -5.83 2.94 -0.53
N VAL A 425 -5.69 2.89 0.80
CA VAL A 425 -5.20 3.98 1.64
C VAL A 425 -3.90 3.65 2.34
N SER A 426 -2.96 4.58 2.31
CA SER A 426 -1.71 4.50 3.08
C SER A 426 -1.44 5.78 3.84
N SER A 427 -0.84 5.66 5.04
CA SER A 427 -0.39 6.81 5.82
C SER A 427 0.66 7.60 5.05
N TYR A 428 0.41 8.89 4.88
CA TYR A 428 1.38 9.86 4.36
C TYR A 428 1.89 10.80 5.46
N ALA A 429 1.63 10.45 6.69
CA ALA A 429 1.99 11.23 7.87
C ALA A 429 3.51 11.31 8.07
N THR A 430 4.00 12.47 8.50
CA THR A 430 5.39 12.68 8.91
C THR A 430 5.62 12.40 10.40
N SER A 431 4.53 12.42 11.19
CA SER A 431 4.52 12.07 12.61
C SER A 431 3.27 11.25 12.94
N THR A 432 3.24 10.61 14.11
CA THR A 432 2.08 9.83 14.57
C THR A 432 0.82 10.67 14.82
N THR A 433 0.97 11.98 15.02
CA THR A 433 -0.14 12.93 15.22
C THR A 433 -0.70 13.51 13.93
N ASP A 434 0.04 13.39 12.83
CA ASP A 434 -0.41 13.80 11.50
C ASP A 434 -1.23 12.65 10.87
N LYS A 435 -2.47 12.96 10.50
CA LYS A 435 -3.46 12.00 9.97
C LYS A 435 -3.53 12.00 8.45
N SER A 436 -2.57 12.64 7.78
CA SER A 436 -2.55 12.75 6.32
C SER A 436 -2.39 11.39 5.66
N VAL A 437 -3.13 11.20 4.56
CA VAL A 437 -3.14 9.94 3.79
C VAL A 437 -3.05 10.22 2.30
N MET A 438 -2.53 9.25 1.56
CA MET A 438 -2.70 9.14 0.13
C MET A 438 -3.61 7.96 -0.18
N ILE A 439 -4.54 8.16 -1.11
CA ILE A 439 -5.50 7.15 -1.54
C ILE A 439 -5.36 6.97 -3.05
N GLY A 440 -4.96 5.76 -3.45
CA GLY A 440 -4.92 5.33 -4.84
C GLY A 440 -6.26 4.69 -5.24
N PHE A 441 -6.72 4.88 -6.49
CA PHE A 441 -8.01 4.38 -6.95
C PHE A 441 -8.11 4.32 -8.47
N GLY A 442 -9.10 3.59 -8.98
CA GLY A 442 -9.53 3.63 -10.37
C GLY A 442 -10.58 4.70 -10.63
N ARG A 443 -10.55 5.34 -11.80
CA ARG A 443 -11.58 6.29 -12.26
C ARG A 443 -12.03 5.95 -13.67
N ALA A 444 -13.34 5.99 -13.95
CA ALA A 444 -13.90 5.77 -15.27
C ALA A 444 -15.15 6.63 -15.51
N SER A 445 -15.52 6.82 -16.77
CA SER A 445 -16.82 7.39 -17.17
C SER A 445 -17.09 7.13 -18.65
N SER A 446 -18.26 7.49 -19.14
CA SER A 446 -18.58 7.45 -20.57
C SER A 446 -17.73 8.39 -21.45
N SER A 447 -16.95 9.29 -20.85
CA SER A 447 -16.08 10.28 -21.53
C SER A 447 -14.59 10.00 -21.43
N ILE A 448 -14.17 9.02 -20.62
CA ILE A 448 -12.77 8.62 -20.46
C ILE A 448 -12.64 7.10 -20.37
N ASP A 449 -11.52 6.57 -20.85
CA ASP A 449 -11.11 5.20 -20.55
C ASP A 449 -10.78 5.06 -19.04
N PRO A 450 -10.80 3.85 -18.48
CA PRO A 450 -10.42 3.63 -17.10
C PRO A 450 -8.99 4.12 -16.83
N GLU A 451 -8.75 4.78 -15.71
CA GLU A 451 -7.45 5.33 -15.38
C GLU A 451 -7.12 5.15 -13.89
N ILE A 452 -5.83 5.12 -13.58
CA ILE A 452 -5.31 5.08 -12.21
C ILE A 452 -5.07 6.50 -11.75
N ARG A 453 -5.56 6.83 -10.55
CA ARG A 453 -5.37 8.14 -9.92
C ARG A 453 -4.99 8.02 -8.46
N VAL A 454 -4.52 9.12 -7.91
CA VAL A 454 -4.21 9.26 -6.48
C VAL A 454 -4.69 10.62 -5.98
N VAL A 455 -5.13 10.67 -4.73
CA VAL A 455 -5.56 11.90 -4.04
C VAL A 455 -4.97 11.95 -2.63
N ASN A 456 -4.68 13.15 -2.14
CA ASN A 456 -4.30 13.40 -0.74
C ASN A 456 -5.52 13.84 0.07
N CYS A 457 -5.62 13.34 1.31
CA CYS A 457 -6.50 13.86 2.33
C CYS A 457 -5.65 14.27 3.54
N ASP A 458 -5.62 15.55 3.87
CA ASP A 458 -4.74 16.10 4.89
C ASP A 458 -5.18 15.81 6.33
N ASN A 459 -4.41 16.31 7.29
CA ASN A 459 -4.68 16.16 8.72
C ASN A 459 -6.07 16.68 9.13
N SER A 460 -6.60 17.67 8.43
CA SER A 460 -7.91 18.30 8.69
C SER A 460 -9.05 17.73 7.87
N MET A 461 -8.82 16.63 7.13
CA MET A 461 -9.75 16.01 6.16
C MET A 461 -10.07 16.87 4.94
N ASN A 462 -9.19 17.79 4.56
CA ASN A 462 -9.28 18.50 3.30
C ASN A 462 -8.69 17.65 2.17
N TRP A 463 -9.33 17.72 1.00
CA TRP A 463 -8.91 16.98 -0.18
C TRP A 463 -8.05 17.83 -1.12
N SER A 464 -7.07 17.21 -1.76
CA SER A 464 -6.43 17.78 -2.95
C SER A 464 -7.24 17.50 -4.21
N GLY A 465 -6.88 18.08 -5.34
CA GLY A 465 -7.23 17.52 -6.64
C GLY A 465 -6.58 16.15 -6.84
N SER A 466 -7.22 15.27 -7.61
CA SER A 466 -6.61 13.96 -7.93
C SER A 466 -5.57 14.09 -9.03
N THR A 467 -4.46 13.38 -8.89
CA THR A 467 -3.38 13.29 -9.89
C THR A 467 -3.53 12.01 -10.71
N LEU A 468 -3.40 12.15 -12.03
CA LEU A 468 -3.32 11.02 -12.96
C LEU A 468 -2.00 10.29 -12.77
N VAL A 469 -2.07 8.99 -12.51
CA VAL A 469 -0.91 8.09 -12.44
C VAL A 469 -0.69 7.37 -13.76
N LYS A 470 -1.77 6.81 -14.32
CA LYS A 470 -1.73 6.11 -15.60
C LYS A 470 -3.09 6.19 -16.30
N SER A 471 -3.10 6.63 -17.55
CA SER A 471 -4.26 6.50 -18.44
C SER A 471 -4.26 5.15 -19.15
N SER A 472 -5.45 4.60 -19.39
CA SER A 472 -5.62 3.45 -20.26
C SER A 472 -5.42 3.83 -21.73
N SER A 473 -5.18 2.81 -22.54
CA SER A 473 -5.13 2.92 -24.01
C SER A 473 -6.45 2.50 -24.65
N SER A 474 -7.36 1.91 -23.89
CA SER A 474 -8.69 1.48 -24.30
C SER A 474 -9.54 1.13 -23.07
N TYR A 475 -10.82 0.87 -23.30
CA TYR A 475 -11.73 0.28 -22.29
C TYR A 475 -11.29 -1.15 -21.92
N ALA A 476 -11.80 -1.65 -20.78
CA ALA A 476 -11.67 -3.05 -20.38
C ALA A 476 -12.95 -3.82 -20.78
N SER A 477 -12.80 -4.87 -21.57
CA SER A 477 -13.87 -5.80 -21.96
C SER A 477 -13.24 -7.14 -22.34
N TYR A 478 -12.82 -7.84 -21.30
CA TYR A 478 -11.98 -9.02 -21.44
C TYR A 478 -12.77 -10.31 -21.54
N THR A 479 -13.90 -10.42 -20.80
CA THR A 479 -14.75 -11.59 -20.77
C THR A 479 -15.83 -11.58 -21.85
N SER A 480 -15.92 -10.50 -22.64
CA SER A 480 -16.97 -10.28 -23.66
C SER A 480 -18.38 -10.28 -23.08
N SER A 481 -18.53 -9.91 -21.81
CA SER A 481 -19.82 -9.76 -21.13
C SER A 481 -20.34 -8.32 -21.23
N THR A 482 -21.54 -8.08 -20.74
CA THR A 482 -22.11 -6.72 -20.60
C THR A 482 -21.53 -5.96 -19.41
N GLU A 483 -20.83 -6.66 -18.56
CA GLU A 483 -20.18 -6.15 -17.36
C GLU A 483 -18.85 -6.87 -17.15
N GLU A 484 -17.81 -6.11 -16.80
CA GLU A 484 -16.47 -6.62 -16.55
C GLU A 484 -16.11 -6.43 -15.08
N ARG A 485 -15.62 -7.47 -14.43
CA ARG A 485 -15.03 -7.36 -13.09
C ARG A 485 -13.71 -6.62 -13.21
N TRP A 486 -13.65 -5.39 -12.69
CA TRP A 486 -12.48 -4.53 -12.80
C TRP A 486 -11.44 -4.83 -11.73
N GLY A 487 -11.84 -5.32 -10.55
CA GLY A 487 -11.01 -5.73 -9.43
C GLY A 487 -11.85 -5.96 -8.19
N ASP A 488 -11.24 -6.54 -7.15
CA ASP A 488 -11.82 -6.61 -5.81
C ASP A 488 -11.06 -5.70 -4.84
N TYR A 489 -9.82 -5.32 -5.19
CA TYR A 489 -8.99 -4.37 -4.43
C TYR A 489 -7.83 -3.84 -5.28
N THR A 490 -7.15 -2.81 -4.75
CA THR A 490 -5.96 -2.17 -5.30
C THR A 490 -4.90 -2.09 -4.20
N GLY A 491 -3.61 -2.07 -4.56
CA GLY A 491 -2.51 -2.02 -3.61
C GLY A 491 -1.94 -0.61 -3.44
N THR A 492 -1.83 -0.14 -2.19
CA THR A 492 -0.94 0.96 -1.81
C THR A 492 -0.14 0.58 -0.58
N THR A 493 1.09 1.04 -0.50
CA THR A 493 1.99 0.78 0.63
C THR A 493 2.88 1.98 0.89
N ARG A 494 3.19 2.23 2.17
CA ARG A 494 4.14 3.26 2.58
C ARG A 494 5.57 2.73 2.46
N LYS A 495 6.49 3.54 1.91
CA LYS A 495 7.92 3.30 2.08
C LYS A 495 8.35 3.80 3.46
N HIS A 496 8.85 2.89 4.30
CA HIS A 496 9.34 3.21 5.64
C HIS A 496 10.80 3.68 5.59
N ASN A 497 11.28 4.25 6.71
CA ASN A 497 12.66 4.72 6.89
C ASN A 497 13.15 5.68 5.79
N SER A 498 12.25 6.46 5.21
CA SER A 498 12.57 7.54 4.29
C SER A 498 12.56 8.87 5.03
N SER A 499 13.50 9.75 4.74
CA SER A 499 13.50 11.14 5.22
C SER A 499 12.34 11.96 4.67
N SER A 500 11.84 11.57 3.50
CA SER A 500 10.65 12.12 2.87
C SER A 500 9.62 11.01 2.73
N PRO A 501 8.38 11.22 3.18
CA PRO A 501 7.36 10.21 3.04
C PRO A 501 7.05 9.99 1.56
N SER A 502 6.95 8.72 1.16
CA SER A 502 6.40 8.32 -0.13
C SER A 502 5.53 7.08 0.05
N ILE A 503 4.53 6.96 -0.78
CA ILE A 503 3.79 5.72 -0.94
C ILE A 503 4.08 5.12 -2.32
N TRP A 504 3.91 3.84 -2.41
CA TRP A 504 3.97 3.09 -3.66
C TRP A 504 2.62 2.48 -3.93
N MET A 505 2.20 2.49 -5.17
CA MET A 505 0.93 1.91 -5.57
C MET A 505 1.11 0.95 -6.74
N ASN A 506 0.24 -0.05 -6.79
CA ASN A 506 0.04 -0.95 -7.91
C ASN A 506 -1.44 -0.83 -8.33
N GLY A 507 -1.71 -0.18 -9.43
CA GLY A 507 -3.06 0.08 -9.94
C GLY A 507 -3.31 -0.63 -11.27
N MET A 508 -4.58 -0.74 -11.68
CA MET A 508 -4.99 -1.39 -12.94
C MET A 508 -5.32 -0.36 -14.01
N PHE A 509 -4.93 -0.65 -15.26
CA PHE A 509 -5.26 0.17 -16.42
C PHE A 509 -5.61 -0.70 -17.63
N GLY A 510 -6.42 -0.16 -18.57
CA GLY A 510 -6.83 -0.84 -19.80
C GLY A 510 -5.76 -0.75 -20.90
N ARG A 511 -5.50 -1.87 -21.54
CA ARG A 511 -4.59 -2.02 -22.69
C ARG A 511 -5.31 -1.76 -24.01
N SER A 512 -4.53 -1.58 -25.09
CA SER A 512 -5.05 -1.40 -26.45
C SER A 512 -5.78 -2.63 -27.01
N ASP A 513 -5.64 -3.81 -26.40
CA ASP A 513 -6.33 -5.06 -26.75
C ASP A 513 -7.55 -5.34 -25.83
N ASN A 514 -8.06 -4.32 -25.14
CA ASN A 514 -9.21 -4.35 -24.21
C ASN A 514 -9.02 -5.25 -22.98
N LYS A 515 -7.78 -5.64 -22.68
CA LYS A 515 -7.38 -6.31 -21.46
C LYS A 515 -6.86 -5.28 -20.47
N TRP A 516 -6.35 -5.73 -19.33
CA TRP A 516 -5.70 -4.87 -18.35
C TRP A 516 -4.33 -5.40 -17.94
N ASP A 517 -3.50 -4.48 -17.48
CA ASP A 517 -2.26 -4.74 -16.77
C ASP A 517 -2.20 -3.88 -15.52
N THR A 518 -1.15 -4.01 -14.72
CA THR A 518 -0.91 -3.14 -13.58
C THR A 518 0.17 -2.10 -13.88
N TRP A 519 0.14 -1.02 -13.12
CA TRP A 519 1.14 0.04 -13.17
C TRP A 519 1.64 0.33 -11.77
N ILE A 520 2.96 0.22 -11.58
CA ILE A 520 3.63 0.54 -10.32
C ILE A 520 4.07 2.00 -10.36
N ALA A 521 3.83 2.75 -9.28
CA ALA A 521 4.22 4.14 -9.18
C ALA A 521 4.58 4.55 -7.76
N GLU A 522 5.63 5.36 -7.63
CA GLU A 522 5.93 6.14 -6.45
C GLU A 522 5.07 7.41 -6.42
N ILE A 523 4.52 7.73 -5.25
CA ILE A 523 3.71 8.92 -5.03
C ILE A 523 4.28 9.68 -3.84
N HIS A 524 4.51 10.98 -4.03
CA HIS A 524 4.96 11.91 -3.01
C HIS A 524 4.23 13.25 -3.15
N ASP A 525 4.52 14.23 -2.32
CA ASP A 525 4.01 15.59 -2.44
C ASP A 525 5.06 16.53 -3.05
N ASN A 526 4.62 17.74 -3.42
CA ASN A 526 5.49 18.77 -3.96
C ASN A 526 6.48 19.36 -2.94
N THR A 527 6.34 19.03 -1.65
CA THR A 527 7.24 19.55 -0.62
C THR A 527 8.60 18.85 -0.66
N VAL A 528 8.72 17.76 -1.41
CA VAL A 528 9.96 17.03 -1.66
C VAL A 528 10.73 17.62 -2.86
N THR A 529 10.82 18.93 -2.96
CA THR A 529 11.85 19.59 -3.77
C THR A 529 13.15 19.83 -2.98
N GLY A 530 13.41 19.00 -1.99
CA GLY A 530 14.73 18.81 -1.43
C GLY A 530 15.43 17.73 -2.24
N ILE A 531 16.41 18.08 -3.06
CA ILE A 531 17.49 17.15 -3.39
C ILE A 531 17.84 16.46 -2.07
N ASN A 532 17.86 15.12 -2.04
CA ASN A 532 18.42 14.39 -0.91
C ASN A 532 19.83 14.92 -0.69
N GLU A 533 19.95 15.90 0.19
CA GLU A 533 21.26 16.36 0.63
C GLU A 533 21.87 15.17 1.37
N ASN A 534 22.76 14.46 0.70
CA ASN A 534 23.62 13.52 1.39
C ASN A 534 24.34 14.35 2.46
N ASN A 535 24.15 13.99 3.73
CA ASN A 535 24.76 14.64 4.90
C ASN A 535 26.31 14.63 4.89
N ASN A 536 26.93 14.36 3.76
CA ASN A 536 28.38 14.39 3.59
C ASN A 536 28.93 15.83 3.43
N VAL A 537 28.03 16.82 3.19
CA VAL A 537 28.40 18.26 3.15
C VAL A 537 27.58 19.00 4.20
N ASN A 538 28.19 19.42 5.28
CA ASN A 538 27.55 20.07 6.44
C ASN A 538 27.48 21.57 6.26
N SER A 539 27.64 22.23 5.33
CA SER A 539 27.43 23.65 5.00
C SER A 539 27.95 23.94 3.61
N LEU A 540 27.24 24.70 2.83
CA LEU A 540 27.74 25.25 1.57
C LEU A 540 27.46 26.73 1.58
N SER A 541 28.46 27.53 1.39
CA SER A 541 28.33 28.96 1.18
C SER A 541 29.12 29.42 -0.05
N VAL A 542 28.54 30.38 -0.77
CA VAL A 542 29.14 30.98 -1.96
C VAL A 542 29.10 32.50 -1.80
N PHE A 543 30.29 33.12 -1.75
CA PHE A 543 30.35 34.57 -1.58
C PHE A 543 31.53 35.19 -2.35
N PRO A 544 31.37 36.45 -2.80
CA PRO A 544 30.12 37.21 -2.81
C PRO A 544 29.12 36.63 -3.79
N ASN A 545 27.86 36.72 -3.41
CA ASN A 545 26.76 36.41 -4.30
C ASN A 545 25.73 37.58 -4.22
N PRO A 546 25.59 38.43 -5.23
CA PRO A 546 26.05 38.30 -6.63
C PRO A 546 27.57 38.38 -6.83
N VAL A 547 28.03 37.61 -7.83
CA VAL A 547 29.43 37.52 -8.25
C VAL A 547 29.75 38.59 -9.30
N VAL A 548 30.76 39.40 -9.07
CA VAL A 548 31.25 40.40 -10.04
C VAL A 548 32.43 39.90 -10.83
N GLU A 549 33.48 39.41 -10.18
CA GLU A 549 34.68 38.85 -10.82
C GLU A 549 35.09 37.49 -10.26
N THR A 550 35.25 37.43 -8.94
CA THR A 550 35.67 36.21 -8.23
C THR A 550 34.66 35.84 -7.15
N PHE A 551 34.58 34.59 -6.79
CA PHE A 551 33.79 34.09 -5.69
C PHE A 551 34.48 32.92 -4.99
N THR A 552 34.18 32.77 -3.72
CA THR A 552 34.65 31.68 -2.88
C THR A 552 33.53 30.70 -2.60
N VAL A 553 33.85 29.42 -2.64
CA VAL A 553 32.95 28.30 -2.31
C VAL A 553 33.54 27.63 -1.06
N GLU A 554 32.80 27.65 0.03
CA GLU A 554 33.17 27.01 1.29
C GLU A 554 32.17 25.93 1.65
N PHE A 555 32.66 24.75 2.03
CA PHE A 555 31.85 23.62 2.53
C PHE A 555 32.70 22.70 3.39
N SER A 556 32.01 21.94 4.29
CA SER A 556 32.66 20.94 5.15
C SER A 556 32.24 19.54 4.75
N LEU A 557 33.19 18.61 4.66
CA LEU A 557 32.97 17.19 4.33
C LEU A 557 33.09 16.31 5.56
N SER A 558 32.20 15.32 5.68
CA SER A 558 32.25 14.30 6.74
C SER A 558 33.38 13.26 6.53
N GLU A 559 33.83 13.08 5.30
CA GLU A 559 34.89 12.14 4.92
C GLU A 559 35.63 12.57 3.64
N ASN A 560 36.79 11.98 3.40
CA ASN A 560 37.56 12.21 2.15
C ASN A 560 36.78 11.61 0.96
N THR A 561 36.56 12.40 -0.09
CA THR A 561 35.80 11.94 -1.26
C THR A 561 36.28 12.58 -2.55
N ASN A 562 35.99 11.98 -3.70
CA ASN A 562 36.24 12.62 -4.99
C ASN A 562 35.10 13.59 -5.29
N LEU A 563 35.42 14.80 -5.72
CA LEU A 563 34.48 15.88 -5.99
C LEU A 563 34.55 16.32 -7.45
N GLU A 564 33.42 16.72 -7.97
CA GLU A 564 33.25 17.49 -9.19
C GLU A 564 32.39 18.71 -8.87
N ILE A 565 32.93 19.93 -9.02
CA ILE A 565 32.25 21.20 -8.78
C ILE A 565 32.03 21.88 -10.12
N GLY A 566 30.81 22.19 -10.46
CA GLY A 566 30.43 22.81 -11.75
C GLY A 566 29.40 23.92 -11.62
N ILE A 567 29.37 24.79 -12.61
CA ILE A 567 28.31 25.79 -12.82
C ILE A 567 27.36 25.27 -13.91
N PHE A 568 26.07 25.33 -13.61
CA PHE A 568 25.00 24.88 -14.49
C PHE A 568 24.03 26.03 -14.79
N ASP A 569 23.52 26.10 -15.98
CA ASP A 569 22.45 27.05 -16.35
C ASP A 569 21.08 26.59 -15.84
N VAL A 570 20.05 27.42 -16.05
CA VAL A 570 18.67 27.13 -15.63
C VAL A 570 18.04 25.94 -16.36
N SER A 571 18.64 25.43 -17.44
CA SER A 571 18.21 24.22 -18.14
C SER A 571 18.86 22.94 -17.57
N GLY A 572 19.76 23.06 -16.61
CA GLY A 572 20.52 21.96 -16.05
C GLY A 572 21.74 21.54 -16.85
N LYS A 573 22.16 22.34 -17.85
CA LYS A 573 23.36 22.09 -18.64
C LYS A 573 24.58 22.66 -17.92
N MET A 574 25.64 21.84 -17.77
CA MET A 574 26.93 22.31 -17.24
C MET A 574 27.54 23.31 -18.24
N VAL A 575 27.73 24.55 -17.79
CA VAL A 575 28.35 25.63 -18.57
C VAL A 575 29.82 25.84 -18.20
N LYS A 576 30.23 25.37 -17.03
CA LYS A 576 31.62 25.46 -16.60
C LYS A 576 31.96 24.41 -15.53
N GLU A 577 33.04 23.63 -15.73
CA GLU A 577 33.66 22.83 -14.69
C GLU A 577 34.63 23.74 -13.89
N LEU A 578 34.48 23.74 -12.56
CA LEU A 578 35.29 24.56 -11.65
C LEU A 578 36.43 23.76 -11.01
N TYR A 579 36.11 22.53 -10.58
CA TYR A 579 37.07 21.65 -9.91
C TYR A 579 36.69 20.18 -10.12
N LYS A 580 37.69 19.35 -10.31
CA LYS A 580 37.57 17.90 -10.32
C LYS A 580 38.77 17.29 -9.62
N GLY A 581 38.56 16.69 -8.45
CA GLY A 581 39.63 16.15 -7.64
C GLY A 581 39.18 15.68 -6.27
N LYS A 582 40.10 15.49 -5.36
CA LYS A 582 39.88 14.96 -4.02
C LYS A 582 39.48 16.08 -3.05
N GLY A 583 38.28 15.95 -2.43
CA GLY A 583 37.88 16.74 -1.26
C GLY A 583 38.40 16.08 0.04
N LEU A 584 38.82 16.87 1.00
CA LEU A 584 39.31 16.38 2.28
C LEU A 584 38.25 16.48 3.37
N GLN A 585 38.26 15.56 4.32
CA GLN A 585 37.42 15.64 5.52
C GLN A 585 37.68 16.96 6.25
N GLY A 586 36.60 17.61 6.72
CA GLY A 586 36.64 18.96 7.31
C GLY A 586 36.38 20.04 6.28
N ASP A 587 36.83 21.26 6.57
CA ASP A 587 36.52 22.44 5.78
C ASP A 587 37.33 22.47 4.47
N ASN A 588 36.64 22.72 3.37
CA ASN A 588 37.20 22.90 2.03
C ASN A 588 36.82 24.29 1.52
N VAL A 589 37.82 25.03 1.04
CA VAL A 589 37.67 26.41 0.53
C VAL A 589 38.29 26.50 -0.85
N PHE A 590 37.51 26.92 -1.84
CA PHE A 590 37.94 27.10 -3.22
C PHE A 590 37.60 28.49 -3.71
N SER A 591 38.54 29.17 -4.37
CA SER A 591 38.27 30.47 -5.02
C SER A 591 38.30 30.33 -6.53
N PHE A 592 37.27 30.86 -7.17
CA PHE A 592 37.08 30.80 -8.61
C PHE A 592 36.83 32.16 -9.23
N ASN A 593 37.16 32.31 -10.52
CA ASN A 593 36.82 33.47 -11.31
C ASN A 593 35.62 33.18 -12.17
N LYS A 594 34.68 34.16 -12.33
CA LYS A 594 33.50 34.02 -13.20
C LYS A 594 33.87 33.77 -14.66
N ALA A 595 35.05 34.21 -15.09
CA ALA A 595 35.52 34.13 -16.48
C ALA A 595 34.49 34.65 -17.49
N ASN A 596 34.11 33.85 -18.49
CA ASN A 596 33.20 34.21 -19.57
C ASN A 596 31.72 33.96 -19.27
N LEU A 597 31.31 33.75 -18.01
CA LEU A 597 29.92 33.62 -17.64
C LEU A 597 29.20 34.97 -17.80
N THR A 598 28.12 34.98 -18.56
CA THR A 598 27.27 36.15 -18.75
C THR A 598 26.46 36.42 -17.48
N ALA A 599 26.05 37.69 -17.28
CA ALA A 599 25.15 38.04 -16.19
C ALA A 599 23.87 37.18 -16.24
N GLY A 600 23.48 36.59 -15.12
CA GLY A 600 22.34 35.71 -15.05
C GLY A 600 22.30 34.85 -13.80
N ILE A 601 21.29 33.98 -13.73
CA ILE A 601 21.11 33.00 -12.65
C ILE A 601 21.72 31.67 -13.08
N TYR A 602 22.53 31.09 -12.22
CA TYR A 602 23.16 29.80 -12.39
C TYR A 602 23.02 28.98 -11.10
N PHE A 603 23.38 27.69 -11.18
CA PHE A 603 23.48 26.78 -10.04
C PHE A 603 24.90 26.27 -9.93
N LEU A 604 25.52 26.42 -8.76
CA LEU A 604 26.75 25.72 -8.40
C LEU A 604 26.35 24.36 -7.86
N ILE A 605 26.89 23.29 -8.44
CA ILE A 605 26.59 21.90 -8.03
C ILE A 605 27.90 21.21 -7.66
N ILE A 606 27.87 20.54 -6.51
CA ILE A 606 28.95 19.66 -6.04
C ILE A 606 28.48 18.22 -6.18
N ASN A 607 29.21 17.43 -6.94
CA ASN A 607 28.96 16.00 -7.16
C ASN A 607 30.04 15.14 -6.49
N ASN A 608 29.64 13.94 -6.08
CA ASN A 608 30.52 12.85 -5.66
C ASN A 608 30.19 11.60 -6.48
N ASN A 609 31.15 11.05 -7.23
CA ASN A 609 30.98 9.83 -8.02
C ASN A 609 29.67 9.81 -8.85
N LEU A 610 29.38 10.86 -9.59
CA LEU A 610 28.19 11.07 -10.42
C LEU A 610 26.88 11.35 -9.65
N LYS A 611 26.94 11.54 -8.34
CA LYS A 611 25.77 11.90 -7.53
C LYS A 611 25.92 13.32 -6.99
N THR A 612 24.89 14.15 -7.15
CA THR A 612 24.85 15.50 -6.55
C THR A 612 24.76 15.37 -5.04
N ILE A 613 25.71 16.00 -4.34
CA ILE A 613 25.77 16.03 -2.88
C ILE A 613 25.37 17.38 -2.29
N LYS A 614 25.49 18.48 -3.06
CA LYS A 614 25.01 19.82 -2.66
C LYS A 614 24.85 20.72 -3.87
N ASN A 615 23.93 21.69 -3.78
CA ASN A 615 23.81 22.77 -4.77
C ASN A 615 23.53 24.12 -4.09
N GLU A 616 23.84 25.21 -4.79
CA GLU A 616 23.60 26.58 -4.35
C GLU A 616 23.29 27.48 -5.56
N LYS A 617 22.33 28.40 -5.40
CA LYS A 617 21.99 29.40 -6.42
C LYS A 617 23.07 30.49 -6.44
N ILE A 618 23.66 30.73 -7.60
CA ILE A 618 24.65 31.77 -7.81
C ILE A 618 24.14 32.79 -8.83
N ILE A 619 24.32 34.08 -8.54
CA ILE A 619 23.94 35.18 -9.42
C ILE A 619 25.25 35.79 -9.97
N ILE A 620 25.43 35.79 -11.28
CA ILE A 620 26.53 36.48 -11.94
C ILE A 620 26.06 37.90 -12.28
N ALA A 621 26.78 38.90 -11.78
CA ALA A 621 26.55 40.31 -12.09
C ALA A 621 27.44 40.78 -13.28
N ASN A 622 27.05 41.90 -13.87
CA ASN A 622 27.81 42.58 -14.93
C ASN A 622 29.19 43.04 -14.45
#